data_3e8ff0094b3d5cdb5d89e7f17c6d7a8a
#
_entry.id   3e8ff0094b3d5cdb5d89e7f17c6d7a8a
#
_cell.length_a   1.000
_cell.length_b   1.000
_cell.length_c   1.000
_cell.angle_alpha   90.00
_cell.angle_beta   90.00
_cell.angle_gamma   90.00
#
_symmetry.space_group_name_H-M   'P 1'
#
loop_
_entity.id
_entity.type
_entity.pdbx_description
1 polymer ?
#
loop_
_entity_poly.entity_id
_entity_poly.type
_entity_poly.pdbx_seq_one_letter_code
_entity_poly.pdbx_strand_id
1 'polypeptide(L)'
;TKSGKKVLSICHYALNPDLDSYREYLSILSKYPVVAHLNGHYHQYKNYRASNVDVCHCRSLEMGKKEPTFGYSIVDITTDSVKIFEKTLNEAKNIKIGFKIDCETVAPLAESENLDTNVPANFKIELAYRDDASIFTRLGVDKDNIYFGNSLGFVKSVNKKSGKLNWSYKTTAGLFSRPAVVKKHV
;
A
#
# COMPACT_ATOMS: atom_id res chain seq x y z
N THR A 1 -15.88 -15.12 -0.37
CA THR A 1 -16.85 -14.58 0.60
C THR A 1 -17.98 -15.61 0.77
N LYS A 2 -18.53 -15.78 1.99
CA LYS A 2 -19.72 -16.63 2.23
C LYS A 2 -20.93 -16.20 1.37
N SER A 3 -20.90 -15.01 0.79
CA SER A 3 -21.96 -14.44 -0.05
C SER A 3 -21.82 -14.71 -1.53
N GLY A 4 -20.76 -15.39 -2.00
CA GLY A 4 -20.46 -15.57 -3.42
C GLY A 4 -20.10 -14.29 -4.19
N LYS A 5 -20.01 -13.16 -3.51
CA LYS A 5 -19.69 -11.85 -4.14
C LYS A 5 -18.22 -11.79 -4.53
N LYS A 6 -17.97 -11.22 -5.70
CA LYS A 6 -16.63 -10.88 -6.18
C LYS A 6 -16.11 -9.60 -5.51
N VAL A 7 -14.79 -9.44 -5.46
CA VAL A 7 -14.13 -8.33 -4.75
C VAL A 7 -13.36 -7.47 -5.74
N LEU A 8 -13.60 -6.18 -5.71
CA LEU A 8 -12.72 -5.19 -6.31
C LEU A 8 -11.89 -4.56 -5.19
N SER A 9 -10.58 -4.71 -5.27
CA SER A 9 -9.66 -4.14 -4.30
C SER A 9 -9.22 -2.74 -4.73
N ILE A 10 -9.23 -1.79 -3.81
CA ILE A 10 -8.80 -0.41 -4.09
C ILE A 10 -7.84 0.04 -2.99
N CYS A 11 -6.67 0.55 -3.38
CA CYS A 11 -5.66 1.08 -2.47
C CYS A 11 -4.91 2.23 -3.14
N HIS A 12 -4.31 3.13 -2.37
CA HIS A 12 -3.49 4.19 -2.96
C HIS A 12 -2.20 3.64 -3.57
N TYR A 13 -1.50 2.78 -2.85
CA TYR A 13 -0.24 2.20 -3.30
C TYR A 13 -0.43 1.04 -4.28
N ALA A 14 0.53 0.90 -5.17
CA ALA A 14 0.58 -0.19 -6.12
C ALA A 14 0.80 -1.54 -5.44
N LEU A 15 0.21 -2.58 -6.01
CA LEU A 15 0.42 -3.95 -5.58
C LEU A 15 1.69 -4.51 -6.25
N ASN A 16 2.83 -4.08 -5.76
CA ASN A 16 4.15 -4.45 -6.27
C ASN A 16 5.19 -4.46 -5.13
N PRO A 17 6.43 -4.93 -5.36
CA PRO A 17 7.48 -5.00 -4.34
C PRO A 17 7.90 -3.68 -3.69
N ASP A 18 7.50 -2.52 -4.25
CA ASP A 18 7.77 -1.22 -3.63
C ASP A 18 6.89 -0.98 -2.39
N LEU A 19 5.84 -1.77 -2.21
CA LEU A 19 4.99 -1.78 -1.02
C LEU A 19 5.59 -2.74 0.02
N ASP A 20 6.01 -2.24 1.17
CA ASP A 20 6.66 -3.04 2.22
C ASP A 20 5.85 -4.28 2.64
N SER A 21 4.52 -4.16 2.69
CA SER A 21 3.60 -5.24 3.03
C SER A 21 3.02 -5.99 1.81
N TYR A 22 3.67 -5.88 0.65
CA TYR A 22 3.19 -6.43 -0.62
C TYR A 22 2.80 -7.91 -0.54
N ARG A 23 3.67 -8.75 0.01
CA ARG A 23 3.43 -10.20 0.10
C ARG A 23 2.30 -10.54 1.07
N GLU A 24 2.23 -9.84 2.21
CA GLU A 24 1.15 -10.00 3.17
C GLU A 24 -0.19 -9.60 2.57
N TYR A 25 -0.21 -8.49 1.83
CA TYR A 25 -1.40 -8.02 1.15
C TYR A 25 -1.87 -9.01 0.06
N LEU A 26 -0.96 -9.52 -0.76
CA LEU A 26 -1.27 -10.59 -1.71
C LEU A 26 -1.83 -11.84 -1.03
N SER A 27 -1.22 -12.27 0.07
CA SER A 27 -1.70 -13.40 0.86
C SER A 27 -3.13 -13.20 1.39
N ILE A 28 -3.49 -11.97 1.76
CA ILE A 28 -4.87 -11.64 2.15
C ILE A 28 -5.80 -11.71 0.94
N LEU A 29 -5.43 -11.05 -0.16
CA LEU A 29 -6.26 -11.01 -1.37
C LEU A 29 -6.52 -12.41 -1.93
N SER A 30 -5.54 -13.33 -1.82
CA SER A 30 -5.67 -14.72 -2.30
C SER A 30 -6.81 -15.51 -1.66
N LYS A 31 -7.28 -15.07 -0.50
CA LYS A 31 -8.39 -15.73 0.23
C LYS A 31 -9.77 -15.34 -0.30
N TYR A 32 -9.82 -14.43 -1.27
CA TYR A 32 -11.07 -13.87 -1.78
C TYR A 32 -11.10 -13.88 -3.31
N PRO A 33 -12.28 -13.93 -3.94
CA PRO A 33 -12.44 -13.86 -5.40
C PRO A 33 -12.21 -12.42 -5.88
N VAL A 34 -10.95 -11.98 -5.87
CA VAL A 34 -10.55 -10.64 -6.30
C VAL A 34 -10.49 -10.59 -7.81
N VAL A 35 -11.28 -9.72 -8.43
CA VAL A 35 -11.35 -9.56 -9.89
C VAL A 35 -10.33 -8.54 -10.40
N ALA A 36 -10.02 -7.51 -9.60
CA ALA A 36 -9.01 -6.52 -9.93
C ALA A 36 -8.55 -5.77 -8.67
N HIS A 37 -7.36 -5.17 -8.79
CA HIS A 37 -6.82 -4.21 -7.85
C HIS A 37 -6.59 -2.88 -8.55
N LEU A 38 -7.22 -1.81 -8.06
CA LEU A 38 -7.06 -0.46 -8.57
C LEU A 38 -6.17 0.35 -7.62
N ASN A 39 -5.22 1.07 -8.17
CA ASN A 39 -4.36 1.93 -7.36
C ASN A 39 -3.98 3.23 -8.09
N GLY A 40 -3.50 4.21 -7.33
CA GLY A 40 -2.93 5.46 -7.79
C GLY A 40 -1.42 5.51 -7.65
N HIS A 41 -0.93 6.53 -6.96
CA HIS A 41 0.45 6.78 -6.53
C HIS A 41 1.43 7.17 -7.64
N TYR A 42 1.50 6.43 -8.73
CA TYR A 42 2.52 6.67 -9.79
C TYR A 42 2.15 7.74 -10.80
N HIS A 43 0.95 8.31 -10.73
CA HIS A 43 0.45 9.35 -11.65
C HIS A 43 0.56 8.97 -13.13
N GLN A 44 0.42 7.67 -13.43
CA GLN A 44 0.47 7.13 -14.79
C GLN A 44 -0.52 5.98 -14.92
N TYR A 45 -1.07 5.81 -16.11
CA TYR A 45 -1.89 4.67 -16.42
C TYR A 45 -1.01 3.45 -16.78
N LYS A 46 -1.24 2.33 -16.12
CA LYS A 46 -0.53 1.08 -16.39
C LYS A 46 -1.32 -0.13 -15.91
N ASN A 47 -1.32 -1.18 -16.72
CA ASN A 47 -1.87 -2.48 -16.36
C ASN A 47 -0.76 -3.52 -16.21
N TYR A 48 -0.89 -4.42 -15.26
CA TYR A 48 -0.01 -5.57 -15.08
C TYR A 48 -0.68 -6.64 -14.22
N ARG A 49 -0.05 -7.78 -14.10
CA ARG A 49 -0.46 -8.83 -13.17
C ARG A 49 0.50 -8.94 -12.00
N ALA A 50 -0.06 -9.00 -10.80
CA ALA A 50 0.65 -9.35 -9.58
C ALA A 50 0.12 -10.72 -9.13
N SER A 51 0.92 -11.77 -9.32
CA SER A 51 0.44 -13.14 -9.19
C SER A 51 -0.79 -13.38 -10.10
N ASN A 52 -1.95 -13.71 -9.53
CA ASN A 52 -3.20 -13.91 -10.29
C ASN A 52 -4.14 -12.70 -10.25
N VAL A 53 -3.72 -11.57 -9.66
CA VAL A 53 -4.54 -10.37 -9.56
C VAL A 53 -4.20 -9.42 -10.70
N ASP A 54 -5.20 -9.01 -11.46
CA ASP A 54 -5.05 -7.95 -12.44
C ASP A 54 -5.01 -6.59 -11.74
N VAL A 55 -3.97 -5.81 -12.02
CA VAL A 55 -3.69 -4.53 -11.37
C VAL A 55 -3.78 -3.41 -12.37
N CYS A 56 -4.49 -2.34 -12.02
CA CYS A 56 -4.56 -1.12 -12.80
C CYS A 56 -4.10 0.08 -11.98
N HIS A 57 -3.05 0.74 -12.44
CA HIS A 57 -2.73 2.09 -12.01
C HIS A 57 -3.70 3.05 -12.69
N CYS A 58 -4.54 3.68 -11.90
CA CYS A 58 -5.48 4.67 -12.37
C CYS A 58 -4.78 5.99 -12.65
N ARG A 59 -5.22 6.69 -13.69
CA ARG A 59 -4.68 7.99 -14.05
C ARG A 59 -4.96 9.01 -12.96
N SER A 60 -4.04 9.96 -12.81
CA SER A 60 -4.13 11.08 -11.89
C SER A 60 -4.54 12.37 -12.62
N LEU A 61 -5.21 13.28 -11.89
CA LEU A 61 -5.41 14.66 -12.32
C LEU A 61 -4.14 15.51 -12.17
N GLU A 62 -3.10 14.96 -11.58
CA GLU A 62 -1.77 15.56 -11.46
C GLU A 62 -0.84 15.02 -12.54
N MET A 63 -0.03 15.91 -13.13
CA MET A 63 0.93 15.49 -14.15
C MET A 63 2.00 14.58 -13.56
N GLY A 64 2.13 13.40 -14.14
CA GLY A 64 3.26 12.52 -13.85
C GLY A 64 4.52 12.97 -14.57
N LYS A 65 5.69 12.68 -14.00
CA LYS A 65 6.99 13.00 -14.64
C LYS A 65 7.18 12.31 -15.99
N LYS A 66 6.58 11.13 -16.17
CA LYS A 66 6.72 10.32 -17.40
C LYS A 66 5.56 10.50 -18.37
N GLU A 67 4.41 10.90 -17.88
CA GLU A 67 3.20 11.13 -18.66
C GLU A 67 2.64 12.50 -18.34
N PRO A 68 2.98 13.54 -19.08
CA PRO A 68 2.56 14.91 -18.82
C PRO A 68 1.10 15.17 -19.23
N THR A 69 0.22 14.20 -18.99
CA THR A 69 -1.19 14.31 -19.33
C THR A 69 -2.06 14.18 -18.09
N PHE A 70 -2.93 15.15 -17.91
CA PHE A 70 -4.00 15.08 -16.90
C PHE A 70 -5.08 14.09 -17.34
N GLY A 71 -5.67 13.43 -16.38
CA GLY A 71 -6.76 12.53 -16.70
C GLY A 71 -7.30 11.80 -15.48
N TYR A 72 -8.25 10.92 -15.75
CA TYR A 72 -8.83 10.03 -14.76
C TYR A 72 -9.24 8.72 -15.40
N SER A 73 -9.43 7.71 -14.57
CA SER A 73 -9.96 6.42 -15.00
C SER A 73 -11.44 6.32 -14.66
N ILE A 74 -12.22 5.78 -15.58
CA ILE A 74 -13.62 5.43 -15.38
C ILE A 74 -13.68 3.92 -15.22
N VAL A 75 -14.29 3.45 -14.16
CA VAL A 75 -14.49 2.02 -13.91
C VAL A 75 -15.95 1.69 -14.07
N ASP A 76 -16.27 0.89 -15.07
CA ASP A 76 -17.61 0.40 -15.35
C ASP A 76 -17.70 -1.05 -14.83
N ILE A 77 -18.61 -1.27 -13.89
CA ILE A 77 -18.78 -2.57 -13.21
C ILE A 77 -20.15 -3.12 -13.59
N THR A 78 -20.14 -4.29 -14.22
CA THR A 78 -21.35 -5.05 -14.54
C THR A 78 -21.37 -6.35 -13.74
N THR A 79 -22.41 -7.16 -13.92
CA THR A 79 -22.49 -8.51 -13.32
C THR A 79 -21.36 -9.42 -13.79
N ASP A 80 -20.88 -9.22 -15.02
CA ASP A 80 -20.01 -10.16 -15.73
C ASP A 80 -18.60 -9.61 -16.00
N SER A 81 -18.40 -8.31 -15.83
CA SER A 81 -17.11 -7.70 -16.16
C SER A 81 -16.81 -6.43 -15.38
N VAL A 82 -15.52 -6.14 -15.24
CA VAL A 82 -15.01 -4.84 -14.85
C VAL A 82 -14.25 -4.26 -16.03
N LYS A 83 -14.71 -3.13 -16.55
CA LYS A 83 -14.07 -2.41 -17.65
C LYS A 83 -13.46 -1.13 -17.13
N ILE A 84 -12.21 -0.87 -17.49
CA ILE A 84 -11.48 0.33 -17.07
C ILE A 84 -11.13 1.14 -18.31
N PHE A 85 -11.56 2.38 -18.30
CA PHE A 85 -11.34 3.34 -19.37
C PHE A 85 -10.45 4.45 -18.85
N GLU A 86 -9.54 4.90 -19.69
CA GLU A 86 -8.72 6.06 -19.42
C GLU A 86 -9.28 7.28 -20.17
N LYS A 87 -9.45 8.38 -19.46
CA LYS A 87 -9.77 9.66 -20.06
C LYS A 87 -8.69 10.68 -19.76
N THR A 88 -8.11 11.25 -20.81
CA THR A 88 -7.20 12.38 -20.72
C THR A 88 -7.94 13.68 -20.95
N LEU A 89 -7.58 14.75 -20.25
CA LEU A 89 -8.26 16.04 -20.35
C LEU A 89 -7.87 16.84 -21.59
N ASN A 90 -6.71 16.54 -22.15
CA ASN A 90 -6.13 17.28 -23.29
C ASN A 90 -6.61 16.79 -24.67
N GLU A 91 -7.32 15.67 -24.73
CA GLU A 91 -7.77 15.09 -25.99
C GLU A 91 -9.29 14.93 -26.00
N ALA A 92 -9.97 15.48 -26.98
CA ALA A 92 -11.43 15.52 -27.10
C ALA A 92 -12.10 14.13 -27.29
N LYS A 93 -11.34 13.07 -27.56
CA LYS A 93 -11.83 11.73 -27.97
C LYS A 93 -11.20 10.57 -27.22
N ASN A 94 -11.14 10.55 -25.89
CA ASN A 94 -10.22 9.56 -25.37
C ASN A 94 -10.73 8.76 -24.20
N ILE A 95 -11.65 7.89 -24.50
CA ILE A 95 -11.86 6.72 -23.68
C ILE A 95 -11.08 5.58 -24.35
N LYS A 96 -9.92 5.24 -23.84
CA LYS A 96 -9.20 4.03 -24.23
C LYS A 96 -9.62 2.94 -23.26
N ILE A 97 -9.97 1.78 -23.79
CA ILE A 97 -10.20 0.60 -22.95
C ILE A 97 -8.86 0.19 -22.38
N GLY A 98 -8.71 0.32 -21.07
CA GLY A 98 -7.51 -0.10 -20.39
C GLY A 98 -7.35 -1.61 -20.42
N PHE A 99 -8.29 -2.32 -19.84
CA PHE A 99 -8.45 -3.77 -19.99
C PHE A 99 -9.84 -4.22 -19.51
N LYS A 100 -10.26 -5.38 -20.00
CA LYS A 100 -11.49 -6.05 -19.58
C LYS A 100 -11.12 -7.21 -18.66
N ILE A 101 -11.76 -7.27 -17.53
CA ILE A 101 -11.63 -8.39 -16.61
C ILE A 101 -12.91 -9.21 -16.70
N ASP A 102 -12.75 -10.48 -17.04
CA ASP A 102 -13.84 -11.43 -17.02
C ASP A 102 -13.99 -11.97 -15.59
N CYS A 103 -15.10 -11.61 -14.97
CA CYS A 103 -15.36 -12.00 -13.59
C CYS A 103 -15.66 -13.51 -13.43
N GLU A 104 -15.91 -14.23 -14.49
CA GLU A 104 -16.19 -15.66 -14.41
C GLU A 104 -14.92 -16.51 -14.31
N THR A 105 -13.80 -16.00 -14.79
CA THR A 105 -12.54 -16.75 -14.93
C THR A 105 -11.52 -16.53 -13.82
N VAL A 106 -11.86 -15.79 -12.77
CA VAL A 106 -10.92 -15.59 -11.66
C VAL A 106 -10.82 -16.87 -10.84
N ALA A 107 -9.80 -17.64 -11.14
CA ALA A 107 -9.38 -18.74 -10.27
C ALA A 107 -8.94 -18.16 -8.91
N PRO A 108 -9.22 -18.84 -7.79
CA PRO A 108 -8.63 -18.47 -6.53
C PRO A 108 -7.11 -18.42 -6.70
N LEU A 109 -6.47 -17.42 -6.08
CA LEU A 109 -5.01 -17.37 -6.06
C LEU A 109 -4.49 -18.69 -5.50
N ALA A 110 -3.56 -19.30 -6.20
CA ALA A 110 -2.80 -20.43 -5.65
C ALA A 110 -2.24 -19.99 -4.29
N GLU A 111 -2.23 -20.92 -3.34
CA GLU A 111 -1.70 -20.66 -1.99
C GLU A 111 -0.42 -19.86 -2.10
N SER A 112 -0.36 -18.79 -1.31
CA SER A 112 0.77 -17.86 -1.31
C SER A 112 2.06 -18.64 -1.35
N GLU A 113 2.90 -18.38 -2.36
CA GLU A 113 4.31 -18.79 -2.29
C GLU A 113 4.77 -18.50 -0.87
N ASN A 114 5.27 -19.53 -0.19
CA ASN A 114 5.79 -19.40 1.17
C ASN A 114 6.62 -18.12 1.22
N LEU A 115 6.21 -17.20 2.08
CA LEU A 115 6.99 -16.02 2.37
C LEU A 115 8.38 -16.53 2.75
N ASP A 116 9.30 -16.54 1.78
CA ASP A 116 10.67 -16.86 2.04
C ASP A 116 11.22 -15.72 2.90
N THR A 117 10.98 -15.85 4.19
CA THR A 117 11.64 -15.05 5.19
C THR A 117 13.09 -15.56 5.25
N ASN A 118 13.87 -15.27 4.20
CA ASN A 118 15.32 -15.48 4.21
C ASN A 118 15.96 -14.52 5.22
N VAL A 119 15.51 -14.66 6.46
CA VAL A 119 16.20 -14.07 7.60
C VAL A 119 17.43 -14.93 7.83
N PRO A 120 18.65 -14.38 7.77
CA PRO A 120 19.86 -15.14 8.06
C PRO A 120 19.69 -15.92 9.36
N ALA A 121 20.15 -17.16 9.41
CA ALA A 121 19.94 -18.07 10.54
C ALA A 121 20.40 -17.51 11.90
N ASN A 122 21.28 -16.51 11.87
CA ASN A 122 21.77 -15.80 13.06
C ASN A 122 21.00 -14.51 13.36
N PHE A 123 19.94 -14.20 12.62
CA PHE A 123 19.14 -12.99 12.79
C PHE A 123 17.87 -13.31 13.58
N LYS A 124 17.73 -12.72 14.76
CA LYS A 124 16.52 -12.85 15.59
C LYS A 124 15.66 -11.62 15.43
N ILE A 125 14.43 -11.81 14.99
CA ILE A 125 13.43 -10.74 14.94
C ILE A 125 12.68 -10.72 16.27
N GLU A 126 12.75 -9.59 16.98
CA GLU A 126 11.96 -9.34 18.17
C GLU A 126 11.01 -8.18 17.93
N LEU A 127 9.71 -8.42 18.05
CA LEU A 127 8.72 -7.37 18.04
C LEU A 127 8.65 -6.74 19.44
N ALA A 128 9.35 -5.62 19.63
CA ALA A 128 9.38 -4.94 20.92
C ALA A 128 8.16 -4.03 21.15
N TYR A 129 7.65 -3.41 20.08
CA TYR A 129 6.54 -2.46 20.16
C TYR A 129 5.70 -2.50 18.88
N ARG A 130 4.38 -2.43 19.04
CA ARG A 130 3.43 -2.28 17.92
C ARG A 130 2.69 -0.95 18.07
N ASP A 131 2.64 -0.16 17.01
CA ASP A 131 1.88 1.09 16.94
C ASP A 131 0.56 0.88 16.19
N ASP A 132 -0.47 1.63 16.57
CA ASP A 132 -1.78 1.58 15.92
C ASP A 132 -1.83 2.40 14.62
N ALA A 133 -0.77 3.16 14.33
CA ALA A 133 -0.66 4.00 13.15
C ALA A 133 0.62 3.71 12.38
N SER A 134 0.61 4.02 11.09
CA SER A 134 1.77 3.84 10.22
C SER A 134 2.94 4.71 10.65
N ILE A 135 4.13 4.12 10.69
CA ILE A 135 5.40 4.79 11.00
C ILE A 135 6.15 5.00 9.69
N PHE A 136 6.15 6.23 9.18
CA PHE A 136 6.88 6.62 7.97
C PHE A 136 8.20 7.33 8.27
N THR A 137 8.48 7.60 9.54
CA THR A 137 9.71 8.26 9.95
C THR A 137 10.85 7.26 10.13
N ARG A 138 12.08 7.68 9.86
CA ARG A 138 13.24 6.94 10.36
C ARG A 138 13.26 7.04 11.88
N LEU A 139 13.85 6.04 12.52
CA LEU A 139 13.93 6.00 13.98
C LEU A 139 15.04 6.93 14.49
N GLY A 140 14.73 7.72 15.52
CA GLY A 140 15.71 8.32 16.39
C GLY A 140 16.10 7.32 17.48
N VAL A 141 17.36 7.23 17.86
CA VAL A 141 17.83 6.24 18.86
C VAL A 141 18.86 6.88 19.77
N ASP A 142 18.71 6.65 21.07
CA ASP A 142 19.75 6.88 22.06
C ASP A 142 20.23 5.58 22.72
N LYS A 143 20.90 5.67 23.86
CA LYS A 143 21.40 4.52 24.59
C LYS A 143 20.29 3.53 24.96
N ASP A 144 19.14 4.01 25.43
CA ASP A 144 18.11 3.20 26.07
C ASP A 144 16.77 3.22 25.34
N ASN A 145 16.55 4.16 24.42
CA ASN A 145 15.26 4.44 23.82
C ASN A 145 15.27 4.53 22.30
N ILE A 146 14.12 4.29 21.73
CA ILE A 146 13.79 4.51 20.31
C ILE A 146 12.73 5.60 20.27
N TYR A 147 12.85 6.52 19.31
CA TYR A 147 11.94 7.63 19.08
C TYR A 147 11.45 7.61 17.65
N PHE A 148 10.16 7.83 17.45
CA PHE A 148 9.57 7.89 16.13
C PHE A 148 8.31 8.75 16.12
N GLY A 149 7.94 9.20 14.93
CA GLY A 149 6.65 9.82 14.67
C GLY A 149 5.74 8.89 13.89
N ASN A 150 4.45 9.08 13.99
CA ASN A 150 3.49 8.31 13.23
C ASN A 150 2.53 9.18 12.40
N SER A 151 1.77 8.55 11.50
CA SER A 151 0.82 9.23 10.60
C SER A 151 -0.33 9.93 11.31
N LEU A 152 -0.64 9.52 12.53
CA LEU A 152 -1.65 10.19 13.36
C LEU A 152 -1.09 11.39 14.14
N GLY A 153 0.18 11.74 13.97
CA GLY A 153 0.78 12.90 14.59
C GLY A 153 1.22 12.70 16.04
N PHE A 154 1.59 11.48 16.41
CA PHE A 154 2.21 11.24 17.71
C PHE A 154 3.72 11.10 17.58
N VAL A 155 4.46 11.80 18.41
CA VAL A 155 5.87 11.49 18.71
C VAL A 155 5.86 10.53 19.89
N LYS A 156 6.57 9.42 19.78
CA LYS A 156 6.62 8.39 20.82
C LYS A 156 8.05 8.05 21.18
N SER A 157 8.25 7.72 22.45
CA SER A 157 9.47 7.13 22.98
C SER A 157 9.19 5.74 23.52
N VAL A 158 9.97 4.77 23.11
CA VAL A 158 9.85 3.37 23.51
C VAL A 158 11.19 2.87 24.06
N ASN A 159 11.15 2.18 25.17
CA ASN A 159 12.36 1.57 25.73
C ASN A 159 12.82 0.40 24.86
N LYS A 160 14.09 0.41 24.44
CA LYS A 160 14.67 -0.57 23.52
C LYS A 160 14.65 -2.01 24.02
N LYS A 161 14.82 -2.19 25.33
CA LYS A 161 14.94 -3.54 25.93
C LYS A 161 13.58 -4.13 26.23
N SER A 162 12.67 -3.33 26.79
CA SER A 162 11.39 -3.82 27.28
C SER A 162 10.25 -3.67 26.28
N GLY A 163 10.42 -2.89 25.22
CA GLY A 163 9.36 -2.52 24.28
C GLY A 163 8.26 -1.65 24.89
N LYS A 164 8.41 -1.19 26.13
CA LYS A 164 7.40 -0.38 26.79
C LYS A 164 7.42 1.06 26.30
N LEU A 165 6.24 1.61 26.08
CA LEU A 165 6.05 3.03 25.79
C LEU A 165 6.46 3.83 27.02
N ASN A 166 7.43 4.76 26.87
CA ASN A 166 7.82 5.69 27.92
C ASN A 166 6.86 6.89 27.95
N TRP A 167 6.64 7.48 26.78
CA TRP A 167 5.72 8.60 26.62
C TRP A 167 5.25 8.75 25.17
N SER A 168 4.19 9.49 25.00
CA SER A 168 3.60 9.87 23.72
C SER A 168 3.18 11.34 23.77
N TYR A 169 3.53 12.09 22.75
CA TYR A 169 3.15 13.49 22.61
C TYR A 169 2.39 13.71 21.31
N LYS A 170 1.22 14.33 21.39
CA LYS A 170 0.38 14.63 20.22
C LYS A 170 0.77 15.95 19.60
N THR A 171 1.00 15.94 18.29
CA THR A 171 1.21 17.12 17.45
C THR A 171 -0.05 17.45 16.64
N THR A 172 -0.03 18.53 15.89
CA THR A 172 -1.18 18.99 15.09
C THR A 172 -1.33 18.25 13.75
N ALA A 173 -0.29 17.55 13.28
CA ALA A 173 -0.27 16.88 11.98
C ALA A 173 0.50 15.56 12.04
N GLY A 174 0.35 14.72 11.02
CA GLY A 174 1.13 13.51 10.82
C GLY A 174 2.63 13.82 10.71
N LEU A 175 3.46 12.90 11.17
CA LEU A 175 4.91 13.04 11.21
C LEU A 175 5.57 12.12 10.20
N PHE A 176 6.41 12.70 9.36
CA PHE A 176 7.07 12.01 8.25
C PHE A 176 8.60 12.17 8.25
N SER A 177 9.13 12.93 9.20
CA SER A 177 10.56 13.16 9.32
C SER A 177 11.14 12.50 10.56
N ARG A 178 12.41 12.10 10.50
CA ARG A 178 13.13 11.50 11.62
C ARG A 178 13.18 12.47 12.81
N PRO A 179 12.81 12.06 14.02
CA PRO A 179 13.06 12.86 15.22
C PRO A 179 14.57 13.09 15.41
N ALA A 180 14.94 14.35 15.68
CA ALA A 180 16.30 14.68 16.07
C ALA A 180 16.46 14.40 17.57
N VAL A 181 17.45 13.58 17.92
CA VAL A 181 17.73 13.24 19.32
C VAL A 181 19.06 13.88 19.73
N VAL A 182 18.99 14.85 20.61
CA VAL A 182 20.17 15.58 21.08
C VAL A 182 20.17 15.63 22.61
N LYS A 183 21.09 14.91 23.23
CA LYS A 183 21.16 14.76 24.71
C LYS A 183 19.82 14.28 25.29
N LYS A 184 19.10 15.15 26.00
CA LYS A 184 17.80 14.85 26.63
C LYS A 184 16.60 15.42 25.85
N HIS A 185 16.80 15.93 24.65
CA HIS A 185 15.77 16.54 23.81
C HIS A 185 15.46 15.68 22.59
N VAL A 186 14.21 15.68 22.19
CA VAL A 186 13.69 15.05 20.97
C VAL A 186 12.88 16.06 20.19
#